data_84c02d096e96993ae4f5677a2599bdc1
#
_entry.id   84c02d096e96993ae4f5677a2599bdc1
#
_cell.length_a   1.000
_cell.length_b   1.000
_cell.length_c   1.000
_cell.angle_alpha   90.00
_cell.angle_beta   90.00
_cell.angle_gamma   90.00
#
_symmetry.space_group_name_H-M   'P 1'
#
loop_
_entity.id
_entity.type
_entity.pdbx_description
1 polymer ?
#
loop_
_entity_poly.entity_id
_entity_poly.type
_entity_poly.pdbx_seq_one_letter_code
_entity_poly.pdbx_strand_id
1 'polypeptide(L)'
;MLAALHLIFPPRCIGCGGAVTDDFGLCAACWRETDFISGLVCDKCGVPLPGKNEGRAELCDECLTIARPWDRGRAAILYRDTGRRLVLALKHGDRLDLVPPLGAWLARAAEPILLPDMLVAPVPLHRWRLLKRRYNQAALLSGALARAAGLDHCPDLLA
;
A
#
# COMPACT_ATOMS: atom_id res chain seq x y z
N MET A 1 -29.73 4.33 2.68
CA MET A 1 -29.05 5.01 3.78
C MET A 1 -27.77 5.73 3.34
N LEU A 2 -26.90 5.14 2.51
CA LEU A 2 -25.66 5.77 1.99
C LEU A 2 -25.93 7.03 1.14
N ALA A 3 -26.96 7.05 0.29
CA ALA A 3 -27.27 8.20 -0.57
C ALA A 3 -27.60 9.47 0.20
N ALA A 4 -28.26 9.37 1.36
CA ALA A 4 -28.56 10.52 2.21
C ALA A 4 -27.30 11.05 2.92
N LEU A 5 -26.36 10.17 3.23
CA LEU A 5 -25.08 10.53 3.83
C LEU A 5 -24.18 11.28 2.83
N HIS A 6 -24.19 10.87 1.55
CA HIS A 6 -23.43 11.53 0.49
C HIS A 6 -23.99 12.93 0.13
N LEU A 7 -25.24 13.23 0.49
CA LEU A 7 -25.81 14.58 0.31
C LEU A 7 -25.19 15.58 1.29
N ILE A 8 -24.88 15.13 2.51
CA ILE A 8 -24.29 15.96 3.57
C ILE A 8 -22.75 15.90 3.53
N PHE A 9 -22.20 14.71 3.26
CA PHE A 9 -20.77 14.43 3.17
C PHE A 9 -20.44 13.81 1.81
N PRO A 10 -20.33 14.62 0.75
CA PRO A 10 -20.02 14.08 -0.58
C PRO A 10 -18.62 13.45 -0.62
N PRO A 11 -18.45 12.35 -1.38
CA PRO A 11 -17.17 11.70 -1.55
C PRO A 11 -16.09 12.68 -2.01
N ARG A 12 -14.92 12.58 -1.42
CA ARG A 12 -13.77 13.45 -1.69
C ARG A 12 -12.57 12.64 -2.13
N CYS A 13 -11.86 13.17 -3.13
CA CYS A 13 -10.62 12.61 -3.60
C CYS A 13 -9.61 12.50 -2.45
N ILE A 14 -9.09 11.31 -2.21
CA ILE A 14 -8.13 11.06 -1.13
C ILE A 14 -6.79 11.78 -1.34
N GLY A 15 -6.48 12.18 -2.59
CA GLY A 15 -5.24 12.89 -2.94
C GLY A 15 -5.33 14.41 -2.78
N CYS A 16 -6.41 15.05 -3.27
CA CYS A 16 -6.52 16.51 -3.32
C CYS A 16 -7.78 17.10 -2.65
N GLY A 17 -8.71 16.24 -2.17
CA GLY A 17 -9.96 16.69 -1.56
C GLY A 17 -11.03 17.17 -2.55
N GLY A 18 -10.79 17.15 -3.86
CA GLY A 18 -11.78 17.46 -4.89
C GLY A 18 -12.95 16.47 -4.89
N ALA A 19 -14.09 16.84 -5.52
CA ALA A 19 -15.25 15.96 -5.60
C ALA A 19 -14.94 14.71 -6.45
N VAL A 20 -15.46 13.57 -6.04
CA VAL A 20 -15.41 12.29 -6.75
C VAL A 20 -16.76 11.58 -6.62
N THR A 21 -16.97 10.51 -7.37
CA THR A 21 -18.20 9.72 -7.35
C THR A 21 -18.23 8.68 -6.24
N ASP A 22 -17.07 8.15 -5.89
CA ASP A 22 -16.94 7.00 -4.98
C ASP A 22 -16.11 7.37 -3.76
N ASP A 23 -16.47 6.77 -2.62
CA ASP A 23 -15.69 6.88 -1.39
C ASP A 23 -14.30 6.27 -1.60
N PHE A 24 -13.29 6.90 -0.99
CA PHE A 24 -11.89 6.51 -1.07
C PHE A 24 -11.27 6.54 -2.49
N GLY A 25 -11.96 7.20 -3.44
CA GLY A 25 -11.51 7.34 -4.82
C GLY A 25 -10.44 8.42 -5.00
N LEU A 26 -9.73 8.34 -6.13
CA LEU A 26 -8.91 9.42 -6.68
C LEU A 26 -9.66 10.11 -7.82
N CYS A 27 -9.58 11.44 -7.91
CA CYS A 27 -10.01 12.14 -9.11
C CYS A 27 -9.07 11.82 -10.29
N ALA A 28 -9.50 12.09 -11.52
CA ALA A 28 -8.74 11.76 -12.73
C ALA A 28 -7.33 12.37 -12.76
N ALA A 29 -7.14 13.56 -12.18
CA ALA A 29 -5.82 14.19 -12.10
C ALA A 29 -4.91 13.44 -11.13
N CYS A 30 -5.37 13.20 -9.90
CA CYS A 30 -4.59 12.44 -8.91
C CYS A 30 -4.33 11.00 -9.32
N TRP A 31 -5.29 10.37 -10.05
CA TRP A 31 -5.09 9.03 -10.59
C TRP A 31 -3.93 8.99 -11.60
N ARG A 32 -3.88 9.94 -12.53
CA ARG A 32 -2.79 10.05 -13.51
C ARG A 32 -1.42 10.36 -12.89
N GLU A 33 -1.42 11.08 -11.76
CA GLU A 33 -0.21 11.38 -10.99
C GLU A 33 0.19 10.24 -10.02
N THR A 34 -0.63 9.21 -9.89
CA THR A 34 -0.29 8.05 -9.05
C THR A 34 0.32 6.98 -9.91
N ASP A 35 1.63 6.78 -9.79
CA ASP A 35 2.33 5.73 -10.50
C ASP A 35 2.09 4.38 -9.84
N PHE A 36 1.02 3.71 -10.24
CA PHE A 36 0.75 2.34 -9.83
C PHE A 36 1.75 1.40 -10.47
N ILE A 37 2.35 0.54 -9.67
CA ILE A 37 3.29 -0.46 -10.15
C ILE A 37 2.49 -1.62 -10.74
N SER A 38 2.71 -1.87 -12.03
CA SER A 38 2.04 -2.95 -12.79
C SER A 38 2.99 -3.49 -13.86
N GLY A 39 2.65 -4.65 -14.44
CA GLY A 39 3.47 -5.29 -15.47
C GLY A 39 4.67 -6.03 -14.93
N LEU A 40 5.83 -5.94 -15.61
CA LEU A 40 7.06 -6.61 -15.19
C LEU A 40 7.69 -5.89 -14.00
N VAL A 41 7.98 -6.63 -12.95
CA VAL A 41 8.62 -6.11 -11.73
C VAL A 41 9.74 -7.04 -11.28
N CYS A 42 10.73 -6.50 -10.60
CA CYS A 42 11.75 -7.30 -9.94
C CYS A 42 11.13 -8.20 -8.87
N ASP A 43 11.37 -9.50 -8.95
CA ASP A 43 10.74 -10.44 -8.02
C ASP A 43 11.22 -10.27 -6.57
N LYS A 44 12.47 -9.82 -6.37
CA LYS A 44 13.06 -9.56 -5.05
C LYS A 44 12.58 -8.27 -4.40
N CYS A 45 12.53 -7.13 -5.10
CA CYS A 45 12.25 -5.83 -4.48
C CYS A 45 10.98 -5.13 -4.98
N GLY A 46 10.33 -5.62 -6.06
CA GLY A 46 9.10 -5.06 -6.60
C GLY A 46 9.29 -3.78 -7.43
N VAL A 47 10.52 -3.37 -7.76
CA VAL A 47 10.75 -2.22 -8.64
C VAL A 47 10.27 -2.55 -10.07
N PRO A 48 9.62 -1.60 -10.79
CA PRO A 48 9.24 -1.82 -12.18
C PRO A 48 10.46 -2.06 -13.07
N LEU A 49 10.32 -3.02 -13.98
CA LEU A 49 11.34 -3.35 -14.97
C LEU A 49 10.80 -3.05 -16.39
N PRO A 50 11.66 -2.66 -17.34
CA PRO A 50 11.27 -2.55 -18.74
C PRO A 50 10.98 -3.93 -19.32
N GLY A 51 9.99 -4.01 -20.22
CA GLY A 51 9.63 -5.26 -20.90
C GLY A 51 8.23 -5.76 -20.56
N LYS A 52 7.96 -7.00 -20.99
CA LYS A 52 6.68 -7.68 -20.74
C LYS A 52 6.88 -8.78 -19.73
N ASN A 53 5.87 -8.98 -18.88
CA ASN A 53 5.85 -10.10 -17.96
C ASN A 53 5.52 -11.39 -18.73
N GLU A 54 6.52 -12.26 -18.86
CA GLU A 54 6.41 -13.58 -19.52
C GLU A 54 6.21 -14.72 -18.51
N GLY A 55 5.90 -14.41 -17.26
CA GLY A 55 5.67 -15.41 -16.20
C GLY A 55 6.95 -15.95 -15.57
N ARG A 56 8.11 -15.40 -15.91
CA ARG A 56 9.39 -15.74 -15.29
C ARG A 56 9.78 -14.72 -14.22
N ALA A 57 10.48 -15.18 -13.20
CA ALA A 57 11.05 -14.32 -12.17
C ALA A 57 12.23 -13.53 -12.75
N GLU A 58 12.13 -12.21 -12.74
CA GLU A 58 13.18 -11.30 -13.21
C GLU A 58 13.74 -10.50 -12.04
N LEU A 59 15.01 -10.16 -12.09
CA LEU A 59 15.70 -9.38 -11.06
C LEU A 59 16.25 -8.08 -11.66
N CYS A 60 16.19 -7.00 -10.89
CA CYS A 60 16.87 -5.76 -11.26
C CYS A 60 18.37 -5.85 -10.97
N ASP A 61 19.19 -5.00 -11.60
CA ASP A 61 20.66 -4.98 -11.47
C ASP A 61 21.09 -4.89 -10.00
N GLU A 62 20.39 -4.11 -9.19
CA GLU A 62 20.69 -3.99 -7.77
C GLU A 62 20.47 -5.32 -7.02
N CYS A 63 19.39 -6.04 -7.31
CA CYS A 63 19.09 -7.33 -6.66
C CYS A 63 19.92 -8.49 -7.22
N LEU A 64 20.56 -8.34 -8.37
CA LEU A 64 21.56 -9.27 -8.89
C LEU A 64 22.89 -9.14 -8.14
N THR A 65 23.23 -7.94 -7.67
CA THR A 65 24.51 -7.65 -7.01
C THR A 65 24.40 -7.66 -5.49
N ILE A 66 23.25 -7.26 -4.92
CA ILE A 66 23.06 -7.16 -3.47
C ILE A 66 22.09 -8.24 -2.99
N ALA A 67 22.60 -9.15 -2.16
CA ALA A 67 21.76 -10.16 -1.52
C ALA A 67 20.72 -9.50 -0.59
N ARG A 68 19.46 -9.84 -0.79
CA ARG A 68 18.36 -9.38 0.08
C ARG A 68 18.01 -10.49 1.08
N PRO A 69 17.72 -10.14 2.36
CA PRO A 69 17.37 -11.12 3.39
C PRO A 69 15.95 -11.69 3.27
N TRP A 70 15.21 -11.29 2.25
CA TRP A 70 13.86 -11.78 1.94
C TRP A 70 13.80 -12.44 0.57
N ASP A 71 12.79 -13.28 0.35
CA ASP A 71 12.64 -14.04 -0.88
C ASP A 71 11.99 -13.21 -1.99
N ARG A 72 10.87 -12.58 -1.71
CA ARG A 72 10.07 -11.84 -2.70
C ARG A 72 9.57 -10.51 -2.14
N GLY A 73 9.44 -9.52 -3.00
CA GLY A 73 8.94 -8.21 -2.63
C GLY A 73 7.98 -7.64 -3.67
N ARG A 74 6.97 -6.90 -3.20
CA ARG A 74 6.02 -6.15 -4.06
C ARG A 74 5.80 -4.77 -3.49
N ALA A 75 5.52 -3.83 -4.37
CA ALA A 75 5.12 -2.49 -4.01
C ALA A 75 3.91 -2.07 -4.85
N ALA A 76 3.00 -1.31 -4.26
CA ALA A 76 1.76 -0.90 -4.94
C ALA A 76 1.95 0.35 -5.80
N ILE A 77 2.76 1.31 -5.34
CA ILE A 77 2.95 2.62 -5.97
C ILE A 77 4.40 3.07 -5.86
N LEU A 78 4.83 3.90 -6.79
CA LEU A 78 6.11 4.61 -6.68
C LEU A 78 6.01 5.76 -5.67
N TYR A 79 7.09 5.98 -4.91
CA TYR A 79 7.17 7.03 -3.89
C TYR A 79 7.48 8.39 -4.52
N ARG A 80 6.56 8.88 -5.37
CA ARG A 80 6.61 10.21 -6.00
C ARG A 80 5.21 10.80 -6.15
N ASP A 81 5.11 12.07 -6.44
CA ASP A 81 3.89 12.82 -6.73
C ASP A 81 2.74 12.53 -5.75
N THR A 82 1.57 12.15 -6.23
CA THR A 82 0.42 11.80 -5.41
C THR A 82 0.71 10.62 -4.48
N GLY A 83 1.43 9.59 -4.94
CA GLY A 83 1.82 8.45 -4.10
C GLY A 83 2.60 8.88 -2.86
N ARG A 84 3.60 9.76 -3.02
CA ARG A 84 4.36 10.33 -1.90
C ARG A 84 3.47 11.16 -0.97
N ARG A 85 2.56 11.99 -1.51
CA ARG A 85 1.62 12.79 -0.71
C ARG A 85 0.74 11.91 0.18
N LEU A 86 0.16 10.83 -0.35
CA LEU A 86 -0.67 9.89 0.40
C LEU A 86 0.10 9.20 1.53
N VAL A 87 1.31 8.70 1.24
CA VAL A 87 2.15 8.06 2.26
C VAL A 87 2.53 9.04 3.37
N LEU A 88 2.86 10.29 3.03
CA LEU A 88 3.18 11.32 4.02
C LEU A 88 1.94 11.74 4.83
N ALA A 89 0.78 11.87 4.21
CA ALA A 89 -0.48 12.17 4.90
C ALA A 89 -0.84 11.07 5.91
N LEU A 90 -0.67 9.79 5.56
CA LEU A 90 -0.84 8.68 6.50
C LEU A 90 0.21 8.70 7.62
N LYS A 91 1.46 9.09 7.33
CA LYS A 91 2.55 9.10 8.34
C LYS A 91 2.51 10.29 9.31
N HIS A 92 2.02 11.43 8.86
CA HIS A 92 2.17 12.71 9.58
C HIS A 92 0.88 13.54 9.66
N GLY A 93 -0.15 13.19 8.92
CA GLY A 93 -1.39 13.96 8.81
C GLY A 93 -2.60 13.31 9.46
N ASP A 94 -2.40 12.24 10.24
CA ASP A 94 -3.46 11.47 10.92
C ASP A 94 -4.62 11.03 9.99
N ARG A 95 -4.33 10.88 8.67
CA ARG A 95 -5.29 10.53 7.63
C ARG A 95 -5.52 9.00 7.63
N LEU A 96 -6.20 8.49 8.67
CA LEU A 96 -6.55 7.07 8.81
C LEU A 96 -7.57 6.60 7.77
N ASP A 97 -8.31 7.52 7.18
CA ASP A 97 -9.19 7.29 6.03
C ASP A 97 -8.45 6.74 4.80
N LEU A 98 -7.13 6.90 4.75
CA LEU A 98 -6.29 6.34 3.69
C LEU A 98 -5.97 4.84 3.88
N VAL A 99 -6.21 4.27 5.06
CA VAL A 99 -5.89 2.86 5.33
C VAL A 99 -6.67 1.89 4.43
N PRO A 100 -8.00 2.03 4.24
CA PRO A 100 -8.75 1.12 3.36
C PRO A 100 -8.24 1.14 1.91
N PRO A 101 -8.12 2.29 1.21
CA PRO A 101 -7.68 2.30 -0.19
C PRO A 101 -6.23 1.87 -0.35
N LEU A 102 -5.31 2.33 0.51
CA LEU A 102 -3.91 1.93 0.44
C LEU A 102 -3.71 0.44 0.77
N GLY A 103 -4.49 -0.08 1.73
CA GLY A 103 -4.51 -1.51 2.05
C GLY A 103 -5.00 -2.36 0.89
N ALA A 104 -6.05 -1.93 0.19
CA ALA A 104 -6.56 -2.62 -1.01
C ALA A 104 -5.53 -2.61 -2.16
N TRP A 105 -4.85 -1.49 -2.39
CA TRP A 105 -3.78 -1.40 -3.39
C TRP A 105 -2.60 -2.31 -3.03
N LEU A 106 -2.24 -2.35 -1.75
CA LEU A 106 -1.17 -3.21 -1.26
C LEU A 106 -1.52 -4.69 -1.40
N ALA A 107 -2.76 -5.09 -1.04
CA ALA A 107 -3.24 -6.46 -1.20
C ALA A 107 -3.21 -6.92 -2.66
N ARG A 108 -3.68 -6.07 -3.58
CA ARG A 108 -3.62 -6.35 -5.03
C ARG A 108 -2.19 -6.49 -5.53
N ALA A 109 -1.28 -5.62 -5.10
CA ALA A 109 0.12 -5.70 -5.51
C ALA A 109 0.82 -6.94 -4.95
N ALA A 110 0.44 -7.38 -3.75
CA ALA A 110 1.01 -8.54 -3.08
C ALA A 110 0.45 -9.88 -3.56
N GLU A 111 -0.72 -9.90 -4.22
CA GLU A 111 -1.41 -11.12 -4.66
C GLU A 111 -0.48 -12.18 -5.29
N PRO A 112 0.46 -11.84 -6.19
CA PRO A 112 1.34 -12.83 -6.83
C PRO A 112 2.36 -13.51 -5.88
N ILE A 113 2.51 -13.02 -4.67
CA ILE A 113 3.46 -13.55 -3.69
C ILE A 113 2.80 -14.09 -2.42
N LEU A 114 1.49 -13.92 -2.28
CA LEU A 114 0.75 -14.42 -1.11
C LEU A 114 0.46 -15.91 -1.24
N LEU A 115 0.65 -16.64 -0.14
CA LEU A 115 0.29 -18.06 0.00
C LEU A 115 -0.77 -18.19 1.11
N PRO A 116 -1.64 -19.23 1.05
CA PRO A 116 -2.76 -19.40 1.98
C PRO A 116 -2.37 -19.46 3.47
N ASP A 117 -1.17 -19.97 3.77
CA ASP A 117 -0.71 -20.18 5.15
C ASP A 117 0.24 -19.09 5.65
N MET A 118 0.31 -17.95 4.94
CA MET A 118 1.18 -16.85 5.35
C MET A 118 0.60 -16.10 6.53
N LEU A 119 1.47 -15.77 7.50
CA LEU A 119 1.20 -14.83 8.58
C LEU A 119 1.66 -13.43 8.17
N VAL A 120 0.77 -12.47 8.26
CA VAL A 120 1.07 -11.07 7.96
C VAL A 120 1.49 -10.36 9.24
N ALA A 121 2.69 -9.77 9.24
CA ALA A 121 3.21 -8.98 10.34
C ALA A 121 3.72 -7.61 9.85
N PRO A 122 3.50 -6.54 10.62
CA PRO A 122 4.03 -5.22 10.28
C PRO A 122 5.51 -5.09 10.66
N VAL A 123 6.22 -4.22 9.96
CA VAL A 123 7.51 -3.73 10.47
C VAL A 123 7.26 -2.93 11.76
N PRO A 124 7.97 -3.23 12.85
CA PRO A 124 7.74 -2.57 14.13
C PRO A 124 8.09 -1.09 14.08
N LEU A 125 7.37 -0.30 14.85
CA LEU A 125 7.64 1.12 15.04
C LEU A 125 8.34 1.32 16.39
N HIS A 126 9.43 2.08 16.40
CA HIS A 126 10.14 2.40 17.63
C HIS A 126 9.20 3.05 18.67
N ARG A 127 9.28 2.65 19.93
CA ARG A 127 8.36 3.03 21.03
C ARG A 127 8.08 4.53 21.12
N TRP A 128 9.12 5.37 21.05
CA TRP A 128 8.95 6.84 21.05
C TRP A 128 8.16 7.37 19.86
N ARG A 129 8.32 6.76 18.69
CA ARG A 129 7.54 7.13 17.51
C ARG A 129 6.08 6.69 17.64
N LEU A 130 5.84 5.52 18.25
CA LEU A 130 4.50 5.02 18.54
C LEU A 130 3.76 5.95 19.52
N LEU A 131 4.43 6.37 20.60
CA LEU A 131 3.86 7.33 21.57
C LEU A 131 3.52 8.67 20.90
N LYS A 132 4.40 9.19 20.02
CA LYS A 132 4.17 10.45 19.31
C LYS A 132 3.07 10.35 18.26
N ARG A 133 2.98 9.23 17.55
CA ARG A 133 2.04 9.02 16.43
C ARG A 133 0.72 8.38 16.86
N ARG A 134 0.64 7.81 18.06
CA ARG A 134 -0.51 7.11 18.61
C ARG A 134 -0.91 5.82 17.88
N TYR A 135 -0.32 5.52 16.72
CA TYR A 135 -0.59 4.31 15.94
C TYR A 135 0.62 3.90 15.09
N ASN A 136 0.68 2.61 14.73
CA ASN A 136 1.65 2.08 13.78
C ASN A 136 0.99 1.97 12.40
N GLN A 137 1.40 2.81 11.46
CA GLN A 137 0.88 2.83 10.08
C GLN A 137 1.11 1.48 9.38
N ALA A 138 2.25 0.83 9.63
CA ALA A 138 2.53 -0.48 9.05
C ALA A 138 1.55 -1.53 9.58
N ALA A 139 1.19 -1.50 10.87
CA ALA A 139 0.20 -2.39 11.46
C ALA A 139 -1.21 -2.17 10.89
N LEU A 140 -1.61 -0.92 10.65
CA LEU A 140 -2.88 -0.62 10.02
C LEU A 140 -2.96 -1.14 8.58
N LEU A 141 -1.91 -0.90 7.79
CA LEU A 141 -1.85 -1.35 6.39
C LEU A 141 -1.73 -2.87 6.29
N SER A 142 -0.90 -3.51 7.11
CA SER A 142 -0.76 -4.97 7.14
C SER A 142 -2.06 -5.66 7.57
N GLY A 143 -2.78 -5.09 8.56
CA GLY A 143 -4.10 -5.57 8.95
C GLY A 143 -5.17 -5.40 7.86
N ALA A 144 -5.11 -4.32 7.07
CA ALA A 144 -5.99 -4.13 5.92
C ALA A 144 -5.67 -5.13 4.80
N LEU A 145 -4.38 -5.36 4.51
CA LEU A 145 -3.92 -6.37 3.56
C LEU A 145 -4.37 -7.77 3.99
N ALA A 146 -4.11 -8.15 5.23
CA ALA A 146 -4.46 -9.48 5.76
C ALA A 146 -5.96 -9.75 5.63
N ARG A 147 -6.81 -8.80 6.00
CA ARG A 147 -8.27 -8.92 5.82
C ARG A 147 -8.67 -9.07 4.36
N ALA A 148 -8.06 -8.30 3.46
CA ALA A 148 -8.37 -8.37 2.03
C ALA A 148 -7.92 -9.69 1.40
N ALA A 149 -6.84 -10.29 1.90
CA ALA A 149 -6.27 -11.54 1.41
C ALA A 149 -6.78 -12.78 2.14
N GLY A 150 -7.59 -12.63 3.21
CA GLY A 150 -8.06 -13.74 4.04
C GLY A 150 -6.95 -14.43 4.83
N LEU A 151 -5.90 -13.69 5.23
CA LEU A 151 -4.74 -14.18 5.96
C LEU A 151 -4.77 -13.79 7.44
N ASP A 152 -4.05 -14.55 8.26
CA ASP A 152 -3.85 -14.21 9.67
C ASP A 152 -2.93 -12.99 9.83
N HIS A 153 -3.22 -12.16 10.84
CA HIS A 153 -2.48 -10.94 11.13
C HIS A 153 -1.95 -10.96 12.57
N CYS A 154 -0.63 -10.82 12.74
CA CYS A 154 0.02 -10.73 14.04
C CYS A 154 0.79 -9.40 14.17
N PRO A 155 0.18 -8.35 14.74
CA PRO A 155 0.79 -7.02 14.83
C PRO A 155 2.01 -6.94 15.76
N ASP A 156 2.12 -7.86 16.72
CA ASP A 156 3.14 -7.87 17.77
C ASP A 156 4.19 -8.98 17.57
N LEU A 157 4.23 -9.61 16.40
CA LEU A 157 5.18 -10.69 16.09
C LEU A 157 6.63 -10.20 16.17
N LEU A 158 6.89 -8.97 15.74
CA LEU A 158 8.19 -8.33 15.75
C LEU A 158 8.16 -7.19 16.78
N ALA A 159 8.94 -7.29 17.85
CA ALA A 159 9.02 -6.32 18.94
C ALA A 159 10.34 -5.51 18.90
#